data_e88720982eafa63b2d5a8e0f7be4a1b7
#
_entry.id   e88720982eafa63b2d5a8e0f7be4a1b7
#
_cell.length_a   1.000
_cell.length_b   1.000
_cell.length_c   1.000
_cell.angle_alpha   90.00
_cell.angle_beta   90.00
_cell.angle_gamma   90.00
#
_symmetry.space_group_name_H-M   'P 1'
#
loop_
_entity.id
_entity.type
_entity.pdbx_description
1 polymer ?
#
loop_
_entity_poly.entity_id
_entity_poly.type
_entity_poly.pdbx_seq_one_letter_code
_entity_poly.pdbx_strand_id
1 'polypeptide(L)'
;MIQIFYELKIKSGKADELRQIAYDMVSFNQEGEPKTLAYNVYISEDQSLFTYLEIFTDIDAVIFHGDRFVDGIYVSQVLERTEGGRLVIYGEISERLKGWAVENNLEMEFAEPIDGFFREIEKLKSN
;
A
#
# COMPACT_ATOMS: atom_id res chain seq x y z
N MET A 1 12.10 -8.82 1.61
CA MET A 1 10.73 -8.43 1.97
C MET A 1 10.64 -6.92 2.14
N ILE A 2 9.60 -6.32 1.59
CA ILE A 2 9.39 -4.87 1.62
C ILE A 2 8.04 -4.61 2.27
N GLN A 3 7.99 -3.68 3.22
CA GLN A 3 6.74 -3.23 3.82
C GLN A 3 6.45 -1.81 3.39
N ILE A 4 5.17 -1.50 3.15
CA ILE A 4 4.74 -0.17 2.75
C ILE A 4 3.64 0.32 3.69
N PHE A 5 3.79 1.55 4.12
CA PHE A 5 2.77 2.31 4.84
C PHE A 5 2.37 3.48 3.94
N TYR A 6 1.09 3.56 3.62
CA TYR A 6 0.57 4.67 2.82
C TYR A 6 -0.67 5.23 3.49
N GLU A 7 -0.58 6.44 3.99
CA GLU A 7 -1.66 7.10 4.71
C GLU A 7 -2.15 8.32 3.95
N LEU A 8 -3.46 8.41 3.77
CA LEU A 8 -4.10 9.51 3.07
C LEU A 8 -5.18 10.13 3.97
N LYS A 9 -5.32 11.45 3.87
CA LYS A 9 -6.38 12.16 4.58
C LYS A 9 -7.68 12.07 3.77
N ILE A 10 -8.77 11.70 4.43
CA ILE A 10 -10.07 11.55 3.78
C ILE A 10 -10.76 12.90 3.67
N LYS A 11 -11.23 13.24 2.48
CA LYS A 11 -12.08 14.42 2.28
C LYS A 11 -13.40 14.23 3.02
N SER A 12 -13.95 15.33 3.53
CA SER A 12 -15.21 15.32 4.28
C SER A 12 -16.32 14.56 3.54
N GLY A 13 -16.94 13.60 4.22
CA GLY A 13 -18.07 12.84 3.67
C GLY A 13 -17.71 11.72 2.69
N LYS A 14 -16.42 11.41 2.50
CA LYS A 14 -15.99 10.42 1.49
C LYS A 14 -15.61 9.06 2.06
N ALA A 15 -15.73 8.86 3.38
CA ALA A 15 -15.30 7.61 4.02
C ALA A 15 -16.02 6.37 3.46
N ASP A 16 -17.34 6.43 3.30
CA ASP A 16 -18.12 5.29 2.83
C ASP A 16 -17.78 4.90 1.39
N GLU A 17 -17.59 5.90 0.52
CA GLU A 17 -17.17 5.66 -0.86
C GLU A 17 -15.79 4.99 -0.90
N LEU A 18 -14.86 5.45 -0.05
CA LEU A 18 -13.53 4.84 0.04
C LEU A 18 -13.58 3.40 0.55
N ARG A 19 -14.50 3.07 1.46
CA ARG A 19 -14.69 1.69 1.90
C ARG A 19 -15.05 0.77 0.73
N GLN A 20 -15.96 1.20 -0.13
CA GLN A 20 -16.36 0.41 -1.29
C GLN A 20 -15.21 0.25 -2.29
N ILE A 21 -14.47 1.32 -2.54
CA ILE A 21 -13.30 1.28 -3.42
C ILE A 21 -12.25 0.32 -2.84
N ALA A 22 -12.04 0.33 -1.52
CA ALA A 22 -11.11 -0.56 -0.85
C ALA A 22 -11.46 -2.03 -1.06
N TYR A 23 -12.72 -2.41 -0.95
CA TYR A 23 -13.16 -3.79 -1.21
C TYR A 23 -12.78 -4.22 -2.63
N ASP A 24 -13.02 -3.36 -3.62
CA ASP A 24 -12.69 -3.66 -5.01
C ASP A 24 -11.18 -3.77 -5.23
N MET A 25 -10.41 -2.88 -4.62
CA MET A 25 -8.95 -2.89 -4.73
C MET A 25 -8.33 -4.14 -4.10
N VAL A 26 -8.84 -4.56 -2.94
CA VAL A 26 -8.35 -5.78 -2.26
C VAL A 26 -8.57 -6.99 -3.17
N SER A 27 -9.77 -7.16 -3.71
CA SER A 27 -10.08 -8.27 -4.62
C SER A 27 -9.21 -8.23 -5.87
N PHE A 28 -9.05 -7.06 -6.47
CA PHE A 28 -8.26 -6.87 -7.68
C PHE A 28 -6.79 -7.25 -7.44
N ASN A 29 -6.22 -6.82 -6.32
CA ASN A 29 -4.83 -7.10 -5.99
C ASN A 29 -4.62 -8.56 -5.57
N GLN A 30 -5.53 -9.12 -4.81
CA GLN A 30 -5.45 -10.52 -4.40
C GLN A 30 -5.45 -11.47 -5.61
N GLU A 31 -6.27 -11.19 -6.60
CA GLU A 31 -6.37 -12.00 -7.81
C GLU A 31 -5.18 -11.80 -8.76
N GLY A 32 -4.65 -10.59 -8.84
CA GLY A 32 -3.68 -10.23 -9.87
C GLY A 32 -2.23 -10.10 -9.43
N GLU A 33 -1.94 -10.20 -8.13
CA GLU A 33 -0.60 -9.92 -7.59
C GLU A 33 -0.10 -11.04 -6.67
N PRO A 34 0.40 -12.14 -7.22
CA PRO A 34 0.79 -13.30 -6.38
C PRO A 34 1.98 -13.03 -5.47
N LYS A 35 2.77 -11.99 -5.72
CA LYS A 35 3.93 -11.62 -4.88
C LYS A 35 3.63 -10.51 -3.88
N THR A 36 2.39 -10.06 -3.81
CA THR A 36 1.90 -9.20 -2.75
C THR A 36 1.48 -10.10 -1.59
N LEU A 37 2.27 -10.11 -0.52
CA LEU A 37 2.07 -11.02 0.60
C LEU A 37 0.97 -10.56 1.54
N ALA A 38 0.79 -9.26 1.67
CA ALA A 38 -0.27 -8.66 2.48
C ALA A 38 -0.68 -7.32 1.87
N TYR A 39 -1.97 -7.07 1.89
CA TYR A 39 -2.54 -5.83 1.40
C TYR A 39 -3.78 -5.54 2.24
N ASN A 40 -3.62 -4.71 3.25
CA ASN A 40 -4.66 -4.42 4.22
C ASN A 40 -4.98 -2.94 4.24
N VAL A 41 -6.26 -2.61 4.29
CA VAL A 41 -6.73 -1.23 4.22
C VAL A 41 -7.50 -0.92 5.50
N TYR A 42 -7.23 0.24 6.07
CA TYR A 42 -7.80 0.66 7.35
C TYR A 42 -8.40 2.05 7.26
N ILE A 43 -9.40 2.28 8.05
CA ILE A 43 -9.96 3.61 8.27
C ILE A 43 -9.85 3.94 9.76
N SER A 44 -9.40 5.14 10.09
CA SER A 44 -9.32 5.57 11.49
C SER A 44 -10.70 5.68 12.13
N GLU A 45 -10.75 5.61 13.47
CA GLU A 45 -12.01 5.67 14.22
C GLU A 45 -12.81 6.93 13.90
N ASP A 46 -12.13 8.07 13.76
CA ASP A 46 -12.76 9.35 13.42
C ASP A 46 -13.04 9.51 11.92
N GLN A 47 -12.71 8.49 11.12
CA GLN A 47 -12.92 8.44 9.67
C GLN A 47 -12.17 9.54 8.89
N SER A 48 -11.06 10.00 9.44
CA SER A 48 -10.23 11.04 8.81
C SER A 48 -9.02 10.50 8.05
N LEU A 49 -8.58 9.26 8.35
CA LEU A 49 -7.38 8.67 7.74
C LEU A 49 -7.69 7.33 7.08
N PHE A 50 -7.15 7.17 5.88
CA PHE A 50 -7.27 5.96 5.07
C PHE A 50 -5.87 5.41 4.88
N THR A 51 -5.60 4.20 5.40
CA THR A 51 -4.25 3.68 5.50
C THR A 51 -4.11 2.32 4.85
N TYR A 52 -3.10 2.17 4.00
CA TYR A 52 -2.69 0.89 3.44
C TYR A 52 -1.48 0.39 4.20
N LEU A 53 -1.51 -0.88 4.60
CA LEU A 53 -0.35 -1.61 5.12
C LEU A 53 -0.11 -2.79 4.20
N GLU A 54 1.06 -2.83 3.56
CA GLU A 54 1.33 -3.75 2.48
C GLU A 54 2.68 -4.43 2.69
N ILE A 55 2.78 -5.69 2.27
CA ILE A 55 4.02 -6.46 2.34
C ILE A 55 4.23 -7.14 0.98
N PHE A 56 5.45 -7.02 0.46
CA PHE A 56 5.85 -7.56 -0.85
C PHE A 56 7.09 -8.44 -0.72
N THR A 57 7.24 -9.39 -1.63
CA THR A 57 8.41 -10.27 -1.62
C THR A 57 9.71 -9.53 -1.89
N ASP A 58 9.69 -8.57 -2.82
CA ASP A 58 10.87 -7.85 -3.31
C ASP A 58 10.48 -6.54 -4.02
N ILE A 59 11.48 -5.84 -4.52
CA ILE A 59 11.29 -4.57 -5.25
C ILE A 59 10.52 -4.78 -6.57
N ASP A 60 10.75 -5.90 -7.26
CA ASP A 60 10.01 -6.20 -8.49
C ASP A 60 8.51 -6.28 -8.21
N ALA A 61 8.13 -6.90 -7.10
CA ALA A 61 6.73 -7.01 -6.68
C ALA A 61 6.12 -5.64 -6.35
N VAL A 62 6.89 -4.76 -5.70
CA VAL A 62 6.46 -3.38 -5.40
C VAL A 62 6.20 -2.61 -6.68
N ILE A 63 7.11 -2.67 -7.64
CA ILE A 63 6.97 -1.95 -8.91
C ILE A 63 5.81 -2.51 -9.72
N PHE A 64 5.64 -3.84 -9.75
CA PHE A 64 4.50 -4.47 -10.42
C PHE A 64 3.17 -3.96 -9.85
N HIS A 65 3.06 -3.94 -8.52
CA HIS A 65 1.89 -3.40 -7.82
C HIS A 65 1.69 -1.92 -8.16
N GLY A 66 2.75 -1.14 -8.09
CA GLY A 66 2.70 0.30 -8.38
C GLY A 66 2.23 0.61 -9.80
N ASP A 67 2.74 -0.14 -10.78
CA ASP A 67 2.31 0.02 -12.19
C ASP A 67 0.82 -0.26 -12.33
N ARG A 68 0.32 -1.32 -11.71
CA ARG A 68 -1.11 -1.64 -11.72
C ARG A 68 -1.95 -0.56 -11.05
N PHE A 69 -1.42 0.05 -9.99
CA PHE A 69 -2.10 1.13 -9.27
C PHE A 69 -2.20 2.38 -10.15
N VAL A 70 -1.08 2.85 -10.73
CA VAL A 70 -1.08 4.10 -11.52
C VAL A 70 -1.78 3.95 -12.87
N ASP A 71 -1.72 2.76 -13.47
CA ASP A 71 -2.36 2.49 -14.77
C ASP A 71 -3.83 2.06 -14.63
N GLY A 72 -4.25 1.72 -13.41
CA GLY A 72 -5.59 1.20 -13.15
C GLY A 72 -6.64 2.28 -12.92
N ILE A 73 -7.88 1.82 -12.77
CA ILE A 73 -9.03 2.72 -12.57
C ILE A 73 -9.15 3.24 -11.14
N TYR A 74 -8.43 2.65 -10.18
CA TYR A 74 -8.64 2.95 -8.76
C TYR A 74 -7.88 4.18 -8.26
N VAL A 75 -6.71 4.49 -8.84
CA VAL A 75 -5.89 5.61 -8.37
C VAL A 75 -6.66 6.93 -8.41
N SER A 76 -7.31 7.22 -9.52
CA SER A 76 -8.09 8.46 -9.65
C SER A 76 -9.25 8.51 -8.66
N GLN A 77 -9.93 7.37 -8.45
CA GLN A 77 -11.04 7.29 -7.52
C GLN A 77 -10.59 7.57 -6.08
N VAL A 78 -9.44 7.03 -5.68
CA VAL A 78 -8.88 7.28 -4.35
C VAL A 78 -8.44 8.74 -4.21
N LEU A 79 -7.69 9.25 -5.20
CA LEU A 79 -7.15 10.62 -5.13
C LEU A 79 -8.23 11.70 -5.16
N GLU A 80 -9.34 11.46 -5.84
CA GLU A 80 -10.49 12.38 -5.84
C GLU A 80 -11.12 12.51 -4.45
N ARG A 81 -10.96 11.51 -3.59
CA ARG A 81 -11.60 11.41 -2.27
C ARG A 81 -10.66 11.63 -1.10
N THR A 82 -9.39 11.94 -1.41
CA THR A 82 -8.36 12.12 -0.37
C THR A 82 -7.56 13.40 -0.62
N GLU A 83 -6.86 13.85 0.43
CA GLU A 83 -6.05 15.07 0.39
C GLU A 83 -4.67 14.77 0.95
N GLY A 84 -3.63 14.86 0.11
CA GLY A 84 -2.28 14.64 0.55
C GLY A 84 -2.09 13.27 1.18
N GLY A 85 -0.90 13.04 1.71
CA GLY A 85 -0.63 11.77 2.34
C GLY A 85 0.84 11.57 2.63
N ARG A 86 1.14 10.38 3.16
CA ARG A 86 2.51 9.98 3.47
C ARG A 86 2.72 8.54 3.03
N LEU A 87 3.76 8.31 2.24
CA LEU A 87 4.11 6.99 1.70
C LEU A 87 5.52 6.64 2.17
N VAL A 88 5.65 5.59 2.95
CA VAL A 88 6.93 5.14 3.50
C VAL A 88 7.21 3.70 3.08
N ILE A 89 8.41 3.49 2.57
CA ILE A 89 8.91 2.19 2.14
C ILE A 89 9.91 1.70 3.19
N TYR A 90 9.64 0.55 3.79
CA TYR A 90 10.48 -0.08 4.81
C TYR A 90 11.14 -1.30 4.22
N GLY A 91 12.45 -1.26 4.04
CA GLY A 91 13.20 -2.36 3.47
C GLY A 91 14.48 -1.87 2.82
N GLU A 92 15.04 -2.69 1.95
CA GLU A 92 16.22 -2.33 1.16
C GLU A 92 15.98 -1.05 0.37
N ILE A 93 16.88 -0.08 0.51
CA ILE A 93 16.77 1.18 -0.23
C ILE A 93 17.18 0.93 -1.69
N SER A 94 16.26 1.21 -2.60
CA SER A 94 16.39 0.90 -4.01
C SER A 94 16.41 2.16 -4.87
N GLU A 95 17.49 2.38 -5.60
CA GLU A 95 17.57 3.49 -6.57
C GLU A 95 16.57 3.30 -7.71
N ARG A 96 16.31 2.04 -8.09
CA ARG A 96 15.31 1.70 -9.11
C ARG A 96 13.91 2.14 -8.67
N LEU A 97 13.53 1.87 -7.42
CA LEU A 97 12.23 2.28 -6.90
C LEU A 97 12.13 3.80 -6.77
N LYS A 98 13.21 4.45 -6.36
CA LYS A 98 13.26 5.92 -6.30
C LYS A 98 13.02 6.54 -7.68
N GLY A 99 13.65 5.98 -8.72
CA GLY A 99 13.46 6.42 -10.10
C GLY A 99 12.02 6.22 -10.56
N TRP A 100 11.44 5.07 -10.25
CA TRP A 100 10.05 4.79 -10.55
C TRP A 100 9.10 5.83 -9.89
N ALA A 101 9.37 6.16 -8.63
CA ALA A 101 8.56 7.16 -7.90
C ALA A 101 8.64 8.54 -8.57
N VAL A 102 9.82 8.96 -8.98
CA VAL A 102 9.99 10.25 -9.67
C VAL A 102 9.21 10.25 -10.99
N GLU A 103 9.30 9.19 -11.79
CA GLU A 103 8.58 9.07 -13.05
C GLU A 103 7.06 9.13 -12.87
N ASN A 104 6.56 8.66 -11.75
CA ASN A 104 5.13 8.61 -11.46
C ASN A 104 4.64 9.73 -10.52
N ASN A 105 5.48 10.72 -10.25
CA ASN A 105 5.17 11.88 -9.39
C ASN A 105 4.71 11.48 -7.98
N LEU A 106 5.32 10.44 -7.42
CA LEU A 106 5.03 9.99 -6.06
C LEU A 106 6.17 10.37 -5.12
N GLU A 107 5.82 10.99 -4.00
CA GLU A 107 6.77 11.28 -2.94
C GLU A 107 6.84 10.06 -2.03
N MET A 108 8.03 9.48 -1.90
CA MET A 108 8.28 8.32 -1.03
C MET A 108 9.37 8.63 -0.03
N GLU A 109 9.16 8.20 1.20
CA GLU A 109 10.20 8.16 2.23
C GLU A 109 10.73 6.75 2.28
N PHE A 110 12.01 6.59 2.60
CA PHE A 110 12.67 5.28 2.65
C PHE A 110 13.32 5.08 4.00
N ALA A 111 13.14 3.88 4.56
CA ALA A 111 13.76 3.49 5.82
C ALA A 111 14.34 2.09 5.67
N GLU A 112 15.66 1.96 5.90
CA GLU A 112 16.32 0.66 5.81
C GLU A 112 16.13 -0.15 7.09
N PRO A 113 16.08 -1.48 6.98
CA PRO A 113 15.90 -2.33 8.15
C PRO A 113 17.15 -2.35 9.02
N ILE A 114 16.95 -2.40 10.34
CA ILE A 114 18.02 -2.63 11.30
C ILE A 114 17.99 -4.10 11.72
N ASP A 115 16.84 -4.57 12.20
CA ASP A 115 16.63 -5.94 12.68
C ASP A 115 15.15 -6.17 12.90
N GLY A 116 14.74 -7.43 12.95
CA GLY A 116 13.35 -7.80 13.19
C GLY A 116 13.07 -9.24 12.79
N PHE A 117 11.84 -9.68 13.03
CA PHE A 117 11.42 -11.02 12.60
C PHE A 117 9.91 -11.06 12.35
N PHE A 118 9.48 -12.06 11.58
CA PHE A 118 8.09 -12.42 11.40
C PHE A 118 7.88 -13.86 11.83
N ARG A 119 6.73 -14.13 12.46
CA ARG A 119 6.32 -15.53 12.71
C ARG A 119 5.23 -15.89 11.70
N GLU A 120 5.23 -17.14 11.27
CA GLU A 120 4.18 -17.64 10.39
C GLU A 120 2.92 -17.90 11.21
N ILE A 121 1.85 -17.17 10.91
CA ILE A 121 0.56 -17.29 11.62
C ILE A 121 0.01 -18.70 11.52
N GLU A 122 0.18 -19.39 10.39
CA GLU A 122 -0.29 -20.75 10.19
C GLU A 122 0.32 -21.73 11.20
N LYS A 123 1.61 -21.57 11.53
CA LYS A 123 2.28 -22.37 12.54
C LYS A 123 1.72 -22.13 13.94
N LEU A 124 1.35 -20.88 14.23
CA LEU A 124 0.75 -20.53 15.52
C LEU A 124 -0.65 -21.11 15.65
N LYS A 125 -1.43 -21.15 14.58
CA LYS A 125 -2.78 -21.71 14.58
C LYS A 125 -2.80 -23.23 14.72
N SER A 126 -1.76 -23.91 14.25
CA SER A 126 -1.68 -25.38 14.28
C SER A 126 -1.28 -25.95 15.64
N ASN A 127 -0.90 -25.10 16.57
CA ASN A 127 -0.51 -25.50 17.95
C ASN A 127 -1.70 -25.41 18.93
#